data_b098b8e3e423058109b564d18289ff32
#
_entry.id   b098b8e3e423058109b564d18289ff32
#
_cell.length_a   1.000
_cell.length_b   1.000
_cell.length_c   1.000
_cell.angle_alpha   90.00
_cell.angle_beta   90.00
_cell.angle_gamma   90.00
#
_symmetry.space_group_name_H-M   'P 1'
#
loop_
_entity.id
_entity.type
_entity.pdbx_description
1 polymer ?
#
loop_
_entity_poly.entity_id
_entity_poly.type
_entity_poly.pdbx_seq_one_letter_code
_entity_poly.pdbx_strand_id
1 'polypeptide(L)'
;MNYLAHLYLAGPSIDLITGGFIGDSVRGDVLQQLPPTIQDGVLLHRAIDRFTDHHPVVRSSVARMRQRFGRYATVVADVFYDHFLARDFSHYHDQPLSAVSYTHLTLPTTPYV
;
A
#
# COMPACT_ATOMS: atom_id res chain seq x y z
N MET A 1 -2.96 5.09 0.49
CA MET A 1 -3.38 3.85 -0.19
C MET A 1 -3.38 2.69 0.80
N ASN A 2 -4.10 1.64 0.49
CA ASN A 2 -4.19 0.47 1.37
C ASN A 2 -3.29 -0.67 0.86
N TYR A 3 -3.35 -1.83 1.53
CA TYR A 3 -2.39 -2.92 1.34
C TYR A 3 -2.25 -3.40 -0.10
N LEU A 4 -3.36 -3.64 -0.80
CA LEU A 4 -3.30 -4.20 -2.15
C LEU A 4 -2.62 -3.23 -3.12
N ALA A 5 -2.93 -1.94 -3.01
CA ALA A 5 -2.31 -0.94 -3.86
C ALA A 5 -0.80 -0.87 -3.64
N HIS A 6 -0.35 -0.88 -2.39
CA HIS A 6 1.08 -0.89 -2.07
C HIS A 6 1.77 -2.16 -2.57
N LEU A 7 1.13 -3.31 -2.40
CA LEU A 7 1.64 -4.58 -2.89
C LEU A 7 1.81 -4.56 -4.41
N TYR A 8 0.81 -4.08 -5.12
CA TYR A 8 0.82 -3.98 -6.57
C TYR A 8 1.94 -3.06 -7.07
N LEU A 9 2.07 -1.89 -6.45
CA LEU A 9 3.02 -0.87 -6.89
C LEU A 9 4.47 -1.15 -6.47
N ALA A 10 4.69 -2.04 -5.51
CA ALA A 10 6.03 -2.43 -5.11
C ALA A 10 6.73 -3.30 -6.17
N GLY A 11 5.97 -3.89 -7.09
CA GLY A 11 6.51 -4.73 -8.14
C GLY A 11 6.97 -6.11 -7.63
N PRO A 12 7.86 -6.79 -8.37
CA PRO A 12 8.20 -8.18 -8.08
C PRO A 12 9.27 -8.35 -6.98
N SER A 13 9.90 -7.30 -6.52
CA SER A 13 10.96 -7.37 -5.52
C SER A 13 10.40 -7.73 -4.15
N ILE A 14 10.90 -8.81 -3.56
CA ILE A 14 10.48 -9.25 -2.22
C ILE A 14 10.80 -8.18 -1.18
N ASP A 15 11.97 -7.55 -1.27
CA ASP A 15 12.37 -6.53 -0.31
C ASP A 15 11.52 -5.27 -0.40
N LEU A 16 11.19 -4.85 -1.62
CA LEU A 16 10.28 -3.71 -1.81
C LEU A 16 8.88 -4.02 -1.31
N ILE A 17 8.39 -5.23 -1.55
CA ILE A 17 7.10 -5.68 -1.03
C ILE A 17 7.10 -5.70 0.50
N THR A 18 8.17 -6.24 1.09
CA THR A 18 8.31 -6.29 2.54
C THR A 18 8.29 -4.89 3.15
N GLY A 19 9.11 -3.98 2.62
CA GLY A 19 9.13 -2.59 3.07
C GLY A 19 7.79 -1.90 2.88
N GLY A 20 7.12 -2.17 1.76
CA GLY A 20 5.79 -1.64 1.50
C GLY A 20 4.75 -2.13 2.50
N PHE A 21 4.85 -3.41 2.89
CA PHE A 21 3.92 -3.98 3.86
C PHE A 21 4.08 -3.39 5.26
N ILE A 22 5.32 -3.19 5.71
CA ILE A 22 5.59 -2.68 7.06
C ILE A 22 5.66 -1.16 7.13
N GLY A 23 5.51 -0.47 5.99
CA GLY A 23 5.78 0.97 5.87
C GLY A 23 5.09 1.84 6.91
N ASP A 24 3.84 1.53 7.25
CA ASP A 24 3.09 2.30 8.25
C ASP A 24 3.58 2.08 9.67
N SER A 25 4.25 0.96 9.92
CA SER A 25 4.70 0.59 11.27
C SER A 25 6.12 1.06 11.56
N VAL A 26 6.88 1.49 10.54
CA VAL A 26 8.27 1.90 10.70
C VAL A 26 8.34 3.39 11.02
N ARG A 27 8.93 3.71 12.17
CA ARG A 27 9.04 5.08 12.64
C ARG A 27 10.44 5.34 13.19
N GLY A 28 10.89 6.60 13.09
CA GLY A 28 12.13 7.08 13.70
C GLY A 28 13.35 6.26 13.29
N ASP A 29 14.12 5.85 14.28
CA ASP A 29 15.39 5.16 14.05
C ASP A 29 15.24 3.73 13.53
N VAL A 30 14.04 3.15 13.60
CA VAL A 30 13.80 1.78 13.13
C VAL A 30 14.11 1.66 11.64
N LEU A 31 13.79 2.69 10.86
CA LEU A 31 14.06 2.68 9.42
C LEU A 31 15.54 2.40 9.14
N GLN A 32 16.42 3.05 9.88
CA GLN A 32 17.88 2.93 9.66
C GLN A 32 18.45 1.58 10.09
N GLN A 33 17.71 0.83 10.91
CA GLN A 33 18.09 -0.51 11.35
C GLN A 33 17.70 -1.60 10.35
N LEU A 34 16.89 -1.27 9.36
CA LEU A 34 16.45 -2.23 8.34
C LEU A 34 17.51 -2.39 7.25
N PRO A 35 17.55 -3.55 6.58
CA PRO A 35 18.38 -3.70 5.38
C PRO A 35 18.06 -2.63 4.34
N PRO A 36 19.08 -2.14 3.58
CA PRO A 36 18.88 -1.03 2.64
C PRO A 36 17.77 -1.26 1.62
N THR A 37 17.62 -2.47 1.11
CA THR A 37 16.58 -2.79 0.12
C THR A 37 15.18 -2.75 0.72
N ILE A 38 15.04 -3.11 2.00
CA ILE A 38 13.77 -3.01 2.72
C ILE A 38 13.47 -1.55 3.06
N GLN A 39 14.51 -0.76 3.41
CA GLN A 39 14.35 0.69 3.57
C GLN A 39 13.79 1.32 2.31
N ASP A 40 14.27 0.91 1.13
CA ASP A 40 13.76 1.41 -0.15
C ASP A 40 12.25 1.11 -0.29
N GLY A 41 11.81 -0.06 0.15
CA GLY A 41 10.39 -0.40 0.17
C GLY A 41 9.56 0.49 1.07
N VAL A 42 10.08 0.83 2.25
CA VAL A 42 9.42 1.77 3.17
C VAL A 42 9.34 3.16 2.56
N LEU A 43 10.43 3.62 1.95
CA LEU A 43 10.47 4.93 1.29
C LEU A 43 9.53 4.98 0.10
N LEU A 44 9.43 3.89 -0.66
CA LEU A 44 8.47 3.78 -1.75
C LEU A 44 7.03 3.86 -1.23
N HIS A 45 6.73 3.16 -0.14
CA HIS A 45 5.42 3.23 0.50
C HIS A 45 5.05 4.69 0.84
N ARG A 46 5.97 5.43 1.45
CA ARG A 46 5.77 6.84 1.79
C ARG A 46 5.57 7.72 0.56
N ALA A 47 6.34 7.46 -0.50
CA ALA A 47 6.23 8.21 -1.75
C ALA A 47 4.89 7.95 -2.43
N ILE A 48 4.41 6.72 -2.43
CA ILE A 48 3.10 6.35 -2.97
C ILE A 48 1.99 7.09 -2.20
N ASP A 49 2.04 7.06 -0.89
CA ASP A 49 1.03 7.75 -0.07
C ASP A 49 1.04 9.25 -0.33
N ARG A 50 2.21 9.86 -0.40
CA ARG A 50 2.32 11.29 -0.69
C ARG A 50 1.73 11.62 -2.05
N PHE A 51 2.07 10.85 -3.07
CA PHE A 51 1.56 11.07 -4.42
C PHE A 51 0.04 10.93 -4.48
N THR A 52 -0.49 9.84 -3.93
CA THR A 52 -1.92 9.53 -4.02
C THR A 52 -2.76 10.47 -3.17
N ASP A 53 -2.31 10.80 -1.96
CA ASP A 53 -3.06 11.69 -1.08
C ASP A 53 -3.21 13.11 -1.64
N HIS A 54 -2.27 13.53 -2.48
CA HIS A 54 -2.29 14.85 -3.12
C HIS A 54 -2.85 14.82 -4.55
N HIS A 55 -3.14 13.64 -5.09
CA HIS A 55 -3.66 13.52 -6.44
C HIS A 55 -5.10 14.08 -6.52
N PRO A 56 -5.43 14.90 -7.53
CA PRO A 56 -6.75 15.54 -7.61
C PRO A 56 -7.92 14.55 -7.62
N VAL A 57 -7.76 13.40 -8.28
CA VAL A 57 -8.82 12.37 -8.34
C VAL A 57 -9.07 11.80 -6.94
N VAL A 58 -8.01 11.48 -6.20
CA VAL A 58 -8.13 10.95 -4.84
C VAL A 58 -8.74 11.99 -3.91
N ARG A 59 -8.29 13.22 -4.01
CA ARG A 59 -8.84 14.32 -3.20
C ARG A 59 -10.33 14.53 -3.47
N SER A 60 -10.75 14.42 -4.72
CA SER A 60 -12.16 14.50 -5.09
C SER A 60 -12.98 13.37 -4.47
N SER A 61 -12.46 12.15 -4.51
CA SER A 61 -13.10 10.99 -3.90
C SER A 61 -13.26 11.16 -2.39
N VAL A 62 -12.21 11.61 -1.71
CA VAL A 62 -12.23 11.86 -0.27
C VAL A 62 -13.25 12.95 0.06
N ALA A 63 -13.29 14.01 -0.72
CA ALA A 63 -14.25 15.11 -0.49
C ALA A 63 -15.70 14.62 -0.56
N ARG A 64 -16.02 13.75 -1.51
CA ARG A 64 -17.36 13.15 -1.61
C ARG A 64 -17.70 12.29 -0.39
N MET A 65 -16.71 11.52 0.07
CA MET A 65 -16.89 10.63 1.21
C MET A 65 -17.01 11.40 2.53
N ARG A 66 -16.42 12.59 2.59
CA ARG A 66 -16.40 13.40 3.81
C ARG A 66 -17.79 13.81 4.26
N GLN A 67 -18.71 14.00 3.32
CA GLN A 67 -20.10 14.35 3.64
C GLN A 67 -20.79 13.27 4.47
N ARG A 68 -20.42 12.00 4.27
CA ARG A 68 -21.05 10.87 4.93
C ARG A 68 -20.22 10.30 6.08
N PHE A 69 -18.91 10.29 5.94
CA PHE A 69 -17.99 9.61 6.85
C PHE A 69 -17.12 10.55 7.68
N GLY A 70 -17.21 11.86 7.44
CA GLY A 70 -16.47 12.85 8.22
C GLY A 70 -14.97 12.60 8.19
N ARG A 71 -14.35 12.59 9.35
CA ARG A 71 -12.90 12.41 9.48
C ARG A 71 -12.39 11.04 9.03
N TYR A 72 -13.27 10.07 8.88
CA TYR A 72 -12.90 8.73 8.42
C TYR A 72 -12.91 8.61 6.89
N ALA A 73 -13.19 9.68 6.17
CA ALA A 73 -13.33 9.67 4.71
C ALA A 73 -12.09 9.12 4.01
N THR A 74 -10.89 9.48 4.48
CA THR A 74 -9.64 8.99 3.87
C THR A 74 -9.51 7.47 4.00
N VAL A 75 -9.80 6.94 5.18
CA VAL A 75 -9.75 5.49 5.42
C VAL A 75 -10.77 4.76 4.55
N VAL A 76 -11.99 5.30 4.46
CA VAL A 76 -13.06 4.72 3.64
C VAL A 76 -12.66 4.73 2.16
N ALA A 77 -12.11 5.84 1.68
CA ALA A 77 -11.65 5.94 0.30
C ALA A 77 -10.56 4.90 -0.01
N ASP A 78 -9.60 4.71 0.89
CA ASP A 78 -8.55 3.72 0.72
C ASP A 78 -9.12 2.30 0.61
N VAL A 79 -10.11 1.96 1.41
CA VAL A 79 -10.77 0.65 1.36
C VAL A 79 -11.51 0.48 0.03
N PHE A 80 -12.19 1.50 -0.46
CA PHE A 80 -12.87 1.42 -1.75
C PHE A 80 -11.89 1.28 -2.92
N TYR A 81 -10.77 2.00 -2.90
CA TYR A 81 -9.76 1.87 -3.95
C TYR A 81 -9.17 0.45 -3.97
N ASP A 82 -8.88 -0.13 -2.82
CA ASP A 82 -8.41 -1.52 -2.76
C ASP A 82 -9.49 -2.50 -3.23
N HIS A 83 -10.75 -2.24 -2.92
CA HIS A 83 -11.85 -3.06 -3.41
C HIS A 83 -11.92 -3.06 -4.93
N PHE A 84 -11.84 -1.89 -5.56
CA PHE A 84 -11.89 -1.79 -7.02
C PHE A 84 -10.65 -2.40 -7.66
N LEU A 85 -9.49 -2.22 -7.08
CA LEU A 85 -8.26 -2.86 -7.57
C LEU A 85 -8.39 -4.39 -7.51
N ALA A 86 -8.91 -4.93 -6.42
CA ALA A 86 -9.12 -6.36 -6.27
C ALA A 86 -10.13 -6.90 -7.29
N ARG A 87 -11.25 -6.21 -7.47
CA ARG A 87 -12.29 -6.59 -8.42
C ARG A 87 -11.77 -6.65 -9.84
N ASP A 88 -10.98 -5.64 -10.24
CA ASP A 88 -10.52 -5.48 -11.61
C ASP A 88 -9.03 -5.85 -11.77
N PHE A 89 -8.49 -6.64 -10.85
CA PHE A 89 -7.05 -6.91 -10.77
C PHE A 89 -6.47 -7.47 -12.06
N SER A 90 -7.23 -8.29 -12.78
CA SER A 90 -6.80 -8.88 -14.06
C SER A 90 -6.51 -7.83 -15.13
N HIS A 91 -7.08 -6.62 -15.03
CA HIS A 91 -6.79 -5.53 -15.95
C HIS A 91 -5.44 -4.87 -15.69
N TYR A 92 -4.85 -5.07 -14.51
CA TYR A 92 -3.65 -4.36 -14.08
C TYR A 92 -2.45 -5.26 -13.85
N HIS A 93 -2.67 -6.59 -13.75
CA HIS A 93 -1.60 -7.53 -13.40
C HIS A 93 -1.81 -8.85 -14.13
N ASP A 94 -0.69 -9.49 -14.53
CA ASP A 94 -0.71 -10.76 -15.27
C ASP A 94 -1.05 -11.95 -14.40
N GLN A 95 -0.69 -11.90 -13.12
CA GLN A 95 -0.96 -12.98 -12.17
C GLN A 95 -2.32 -12.77 -11.51
N PRO A 96 -3.02 -13.87 -11.13
CA PRO A 96 -4.28 -13.74 -10.41
C PRO A 96 -4.06 -13.17 -9.02
N LEU A 97 -5.08 -12.49 -8.51
CA LEU A 97 -5.05 -11.88 -7.18
C LEU A 97 -4.69 -12.88 -6.09
N SER A 98 -5.21 -14.10 -6.17
CA SER A 98 -4.93 -15.14 -5.19
C SER A 98 -3.44 -15.49 -5.10
N ALA A 99 -2.73 -15.52 -6.23
CA ALA A 99 -1.30 -15.81 -6.25
C ALA A 99 -0.49 -14.67 -5.63
N VAL A 100 -0.85 -13.43 -5.91
CA VAL A 100 -0.19 -12.25 -5.36
C VAL A 100 -0.42 -12.16 -3.85
N SER A 101 -1.65 -12.36 -3.41
CA SER A 101 -1.99 -12.34 -1.98
C SER A 101 -1.30 -13.47 -1.21
N TYR A 102 -1.21 -14.65 -1.80
CA TYR A 102 -0.50 -15.77 -1.20
C TYR A 102 0.99 -15.46 -1.03
N THR A 103 1.64 -14.92 -2.06
CA THR A 103 3.05 -14.52 -1.99
C THR A 103 3.25 -13.51 -0.88
N HIS A 104 2.35 -12.55 -0.75
CA HIS A 104 2.42 -11.54 0.29
C HIS A 104 2.34 -12.15 1.70
N LEU A 105 1.40 -13.08 1.91
CA LEU A 105 1.22 -13.75 3.20
C LEU A 105 2.39 -14.65 3.60
N THR A 106 3.14 -15.17 2.61
CA THR A 106 4.27 -16.06 2.87
C THR A 106 5.61 -15.33 2.99
N LEU A 107 5.64 -14.03 2.79
CA LEU A 107 6.87 -13.26 2.96
C LEU A 107 7.36 -13.31 4.41
N PRO A 108 8.69 -13.36 4.62
CA PRO A 108 9.26 -13.40 5.96
C PRO A 108 9.26 -12.00 6.60
N THR A 109 8.09 -11.48 6.89
CA THR A 109 7.94 -10.13 7.44
C THR A 109 7.96 -10.09 8.97
N THR A 110 7.83 -11.25 9.61
CA THR A 110 7.73 -11.37 11.07
C THR A 110 8.85 -10.65 11.84
N PRO A 111 10.13 -10.69 11.39
CA PRO A 111 11.19 -10.00 12.12
C PRO A 111 11.03 -8.47 12.14
N TYR A 112 10.21 -7.92 11.27
CA TYR A 112 10.04 -6.48 11.10
C TYR A 112 8.70 -5.98 11.64
N VAL A 113 7.86 -6.89 12.06
CA VAL A 113 6.55 -6.60 12.60
C VAL A 113 6.52 -6.83 14.09
#